data_da8ed133ec68849eb4fb0c4f3d90a82d
#
_entry.id   da8ed133ec68849eb4fb0c4f3d90a82d
#
_cell.length_a   1.000
_cell.length_b   1.000
_cell.length_c   1.000
_cell.angle_alpha   90.00
_cell.angle_beta   90.00
_cell.angle_gamma   90.00
#
_symmetry.space_group_name_H-M   'P 1'
#
loop_
_entity.id
_entity.type
_entity.pdbx_description
1 polymer ?
#
loop_
_entity_poly.entity_id
_entity_poly.type
_entity_poly.pdbx_seq_one_letter_code
_entity_poly.pdbx_strand_id
1 'polypeptide(L)'
;KVGKKKTTVKDYLNLSTGVELSEKKFNYNNLLTDLVARAIDTSVPGGLKKSYESLANKSGTGSEMYFLNDDNGWPLLHAWFYATREDFLRLAIQVSQDWNSKSCVGNYLNKIENMKIDTKQDKSDYSGYFWYDQKNKSRHVQMRGHGGQRIHIDLEKGSILIYHSITRDYDNKSIWNL
;
A
#
# COMPACT_ATOMS: atom_id res chain seq x y z
N LYS A 1 30.05 9.22 19.44
CA LYS A 1 29.33 7.95 19.21
C LYS A 1 27.88 8.35 18.86
N VAL A 2 27.55 8.42 17.59
CA VAL A 2 26.17 8.62 17.12
C VAL A 2 25.43 7.31 17.37
N GLY A 3 24.49 7.31 18.31
CA GLY A 3 23.67 6.14 18.59
C GLY A 3 22.86 5.78 17.35
N LYS A 4 23.03 4.56 16.85
CA LYS A 4 22.23 4.04 15.74
C LYS A 4 20.74 4.11 16.14
N LYS A 5 19.98 5.00 15.52
CA LYS A 5 18.54 5.11 15.74
C LYS A 5 17.90 3.79 15.29
N LYS A 6 17.17 3.12 16.17
CA LYS A 6 16.50 1.85 15.81
C LYS A 6 15.47 2.12 14.73
N THR A 7 15.53 1.38 13.63
CA THR A 7 14.50 1.35 12.60
C THR A 7 13.23 0.72 13.18
N THR A 8 12.10 1.32 12.93
CA THR A 8 10.80 0.87 13.43
C THR A 8 9.96 0.29 12.30
N VAL A 9 8.93 -0.50 12.62
CA VAL A 9 7.94 -0.98 11.64
C VAL A 9 7.31 0.19 10.87
N LYS A 10 7.10 1.33 11.53
CA LYS A 10 6.62 2.56 10.89
C LYS A 10 7.55 3.05 9.77
N ASP A 11 8.86 2.97 9.98
CA ASP A 11 9.85 3.39 8.97
C ASP A 11 9.80 2.46 7.75
N TYR A 12 9.57 1.16 7.96
CA TYR A 12 9.34 0.19 6.88
C TYR A 12 8.04 0.46 6.14
N LEU A 13 6.94 0.71 6.84
CA LEU A 13 5.64 1.02 6.24
C LEU A 13 5.67 2.28 5.36
N ASN A 14 6.52 3.24 5.71
CA ASN A 14 6.68 4.49 4.96
C ASN A 14 7.81 4.43 3.93
N LEU A 15 8.47 3.29 3.76
CA LEU A 15 9.66 3.13 2.91
C LEU A 15 10.71 4.24 3.17
N SER A 16 10.86 4.63 4.43
CA SER A 16 11.70 5.75 4.85
C SER A 16 13.01 5.30 5.52
N THR A 17 13.43 4.08 5.24
CA THR A 17 14.68 3.50 5.77
C THR A 17 15.86 3.78 4.86
N GLY A 18 16.06 5.01 4.44
CA GLY A 18 17.26 5.40 3.70
C GLY A 18 18.54 5.10 4.47
N VAL A 19 19.66 4.98 3.77
CA VAL A 19 20.98 4.61 4.31
C VAL A 19 21.44 5.53 5.45
N GLU A 20 20.91 6.74 5.52
CA GLU A 20 21.10 7.67 6.64
C GLU A 20 19.75 8.00 7.30
N LEU A 21 19.53 7.39 8.44
CA LEU A 21 18.32 7.55 9.28
C LEU A 21 18.08 9.01 9.77
N SER A 22 19.03 9.92 9.56
CA SER A 22 18.90 11.35 9.88
C SER A 22 18.04 12.12 8.87
N GLU A 23 17.98 11.66 7.64
CA GLU A 23 17.17 12.22 6.59
C GLU A 23 16.02 11.27 6.31
N LYS A 24 14.81 11.60 6.68
CA LYS A 24 13.58 10.87 6.33
C LYS A 24 13.34 10.94 4.81
N LYS A 25 14.21 10.29 4.05
CA LYS A 25 14.11 10.22 2.60
C LYS A 25 13.29 8.98 2.22
N PHE A 26 12.35 9.18 1.33
CA PHE A 26 11.66 8.08 0.67
C PHE A 26 12.66 7.25 -0.14
N ASN A 27 12.65 5.94 0.09
CA ASN A 27 13.45 4.98 -0.67
C ASN A 27 12.57 3.77 -0.98
N TYR A 28 12.10 3.68 -2.22
CA TYR A 28 11.31 2.53 -2.66
C TYR A 28 12.20 1.29 -2.70
N ASN A 29 11.90 0.32 -1.84
CA ASN A 29 12.67 -0.91 -1.74
C ASN A 29 11.74 -2.09 -1.43
N ASN A 30 11.71 -3.06 -2.33
CA ASN A 30 10.87 -4.26 -2.22
C ASN A 30 11.16 -5.06 -0.94
N LEU A 31 12.43 -5.16 -0.54
CA LEU A 31 12.82 -5.87 0.68
C LEU A 31 12.11 -5.33 1.93
N LEU A 32 11.86 -4.01 1.99
CA LEU A 32 11.19 -3.42 3.15
C LEU A 32 9.73 -3.90 3.27
N THR A 33 9.07 -4.08 2.15
CA THR A 33 7.71 -4.61 2.09
C THR A 33 7.67 -6.07 2.56
N ASP A 34 8.62 -6.88 2.12
CA ASP A 34 8.71 -8.29 2.51
C ASP A 34 9.08 -8.44 3.99
N LEU A 35 9.90 -7.55 4.54
CA LEU A 35 10.18 -7.52 5.98
C LEU A 35 8.92 -7.20 6.81
N VAL A 36 8.03 -6.34 6.31
CA VAL A 36 6.73 -6.11 6.97
C VAL A 36 5.86 -7.35 6.90
N ALA A 37 5.83 -8.05 5.74
CA ALA A 37 5.11 -9.33 5.62
C ALA A 37 5.56 -10.34 6.66
N ARG A 38 6.88 -10.52 6.81
CA ARG A 38 7.47 -11.42 7.82
C ARG A 38 7.15 -10.99 9.24
N ALA A 39 7.18 -9.68 9.52
CA ALA A 39 6.81 -9.16 10.84
C ALA A 39 5.34 -9.45 11.19
N ILE A 40 4.43 -9.32 10.24
CA ILE A 40 3.02 -9.69 10.42
C ILE A 40 2.90 -11.19 10.63
N ASP A 41 3.52 -11.97 9.76
CA ASP A 41 3.41 -13.44 9.79
C ASP A 41 3.90 -14.05 11.11
N THR A 42 4.94 -13.46 11.71
CA THR A 42 5.51 -13.92 12.98
C THR A 42 4.85 -13.34 14.24
N SER A 43 4.15 -12.19 14.12
CA SER A 43 3.65 -11.46 15.29
C SER A 43 2.13 -11.54 15.45
N VAL A 44 1.39 -11.88 14.41
CA VAL A 44 -0.07 -11.95 14.42
C VAL A 44 -0.53 -13.41 14.55
N PRO A 45 -1.45 -13.74 15.45
CA PRO A 45 -1.99 -15.09 15.57
C PRO A 45 -2.59 -15.59 14.26
N GLY A 46 -2.03 -16.67 13.70
CA GLY A 46 -2.40 -17.24 12.41
C GLY A 46 -1.74 -16.57 11.20
N GLY A 47 -0.81 -15.66 11.46
CA GLY A 47 0.08 -15.08 10.46
C GLY A 47 -0.59 -14.16 9.44
N LEU A 48 0.14 -13.89 8.37
CA LEU A 48 -0.35 -13.07 7.27
C LEU A 48 -1.54 -13.71 6.55
N LYS A 49 -1.52 -15.03 6.37
CA LYS A 49 -2.62 -15.77 5.71
C LYS A 49 -3.96 -15.51 6.40
N LYS A 50 -4.03 -15.69 7.70
CA LYS A 50 -5.28 -15.47 8.46
C LYS A 50 -5.71 -14.00 8.47
N SER A 51 -4.76 -13.09 8.56
CA SER A 51 -5.04 -11.65 8.47
C SER A 51 -5.66 -11.29 7.12
N TYR A 52 -5.12 -11.88 6.06
CA TYR A 52 -5.62 -11.72 4.72
C TYR A 52 -7.01 -12.35 4.51
N GLU A 53 -7.23 -13.58 4.97
CA GLU A 53 -8.54 -14.25 4.93
C GLU A 53 -9.61 -13.43 5.66
N SER A 54 -9.25 -12.83 6.80
CA SER A 54 -10.15 -11.93 7.53
C SER A 54 -10.51 -10.68 6.73
N LEU A 55 -9.56 -10.08 6.02
CA LEU A 55 -9.81 -8.95 5.14
C LEU A 55 -10.66 -9.35 3.94
N ALA A 56 -10.36 -10.49 3.32
CA ALA A 56 -11.12 -11.04 2.19
C ALA A 56 -12.59 -11.28 2.57
N ASN A 57 -12.82 -11.93 3.71
CA ASN A 57 -14.18 -12.15 4.22
C ASN A 57 -14.91 -10.84 4.50
N LYS A 58 -14.24 -9.87 5.10
CA LYS A 58 -14.80 -8.54 5.40
C LYS A 58 -15.19 -7.78 4.14
N SER A 59 -14.37 -7.83 3.11
CA SER A 59 -14.60 -7.15 1.83
C SER A 59 -15.51 -7.92 0.87
N GLY A 60 -15.83 -9.18 1.17
CA GLY A 60 -16.60 -10.06 0.30
C GLY A 60 -15.86 -10.44 -0.98
N THR A 61 -14.53 -10.48 -0.93
CA THR A 61 -13.71 -10.91 -2.07
C THR A 61 -13.74 -12.43 -2.24
N GLY A 62 -13.51 -12.89 -3.47
CA GLY A 62 -13.52 -14.31 -3.79
C GLY A 62 -12.30 -15.06 -3.28
N SER A 63 -12.32 -16.39 -3.42
CA SER A 63 -11.24 -17.28 -2.99
C SER A 63 -10.01 -17.28 -3.92
N GLU A 64 -10.08 -16.62 -5.05
CA GLU A 64 -9.04 -16.63 -6.08
C GLU A 64 -7.89 -15.63 -5.82
N MET A 65 -7.99 -14.90 -4.74
CA MET A 65 -6.91 -13.97 -4.35
C MET A 65 -5.81 -14.73 -3.62
N TYR A 66 -4.57 -14.55 -4.07
CA TYR A 66 -3.41 -15.19 -3.43
C TYR A 66 -2.12 -14.39 -3.61
N PHE A 67 -1.18 -14.65 -2.72
CA PHE A 67 0.20 -14.18 -2.82
C PHE A 67 1.10 -15.33 -3.27
N LEU A 68 2.16 -15.00 -4.01
CA LEU A 68 3.27 -15.94 -4.17
C LEU A 68 4.20 -15.88 -2.95
N ASN A 69 4.87 -16.98 -2.71
CA ASN A 69 5.90 -17.07 -1.68
C ASN A 69 7.29 -17.13 -2.31
N ASP A 70 8.31 -16.74 -1.55
CA ASP A 70 9.70 -16.98 -1.91
C ASP A 70 10.08 -18.46 -1.72
N ASP A 71 11.31 -18.83 -2.08
CA ASP A 71 11.81 -20.21 -1.97
C ASP A 71 11.85 -20.75 -0.53
N ASN A 72 11.72 -19.88 0.47
CA ASN A 72 11.64 -20.23 1.88
C ASN A 72 10.19 -20.26 2.42
N GLY A 73 9.20 -20.09 1.57
CA GLY A 73 7.79 -20.09 1.94
C GLY A 73 7.28 -18.76 2.51
N TRP A 74 8.06 -17.67 2.46
CA TRP A 74 7.62 -16.37 2.92
C TRP A 74 6.82 -15.62 1.85
N PRO A 75 5.69 -15.00 2.20
CA PRO A 75 4.87 -14.26 1.25
C PRO A 75 5.60 -13.02 0.73
N LEU A 76 5.52 -12.81 -0.59
CA LEU A 76 6.07 -11.66 -1.30
C LEU A 76 5.01 -10.56 -1.40
N LEU A 77 5.07 -9.55 -0.52
CA LEU A 77 4.11 -8.45 -0.52
C LEU A 77 4.47 -7.31 -1.48
N HIS A 78 5.68 -7.24 -1.97
CA HIS A 78 6.09 -6.20 -2.92
C HIS A 78 5.50 -6.40 -4.32
N ALA A 79 5.12 -7.64 -4.68
CA ALA A 79 4.57 -8.02 -5.97
C ALA A 79 3.80 -9.35 -5.85
N TRP A 80 3.28 -9.84 -6.99
CA TRP A 80 2.71 -11.18 -7.09
C TRP A 80 1.45 -11.40 -6.23
N PHE A 81 0.69 -10.34 -6.02
CA PHE A 81 -0.67 -10.44 -5.52
C PHE A 81 -1.63 -10.58 -6.69
N TYR A 82 -2.36 -11.66 -6.72
CA TYR A 82 -3.31 -11.99 -7.78
C TYR A 82 -4.73 -11.86 -7.26
N ALA A 83 -5.54 -11.11 -8.00
CA ALA A 83 -6.96 -10.94 -7.73
C ALA A 83 -7.70 -10.56 -9.02
N THR A 84 -8.98 -10.81 -9.06
CA THR A 84 -9.82 -10.29 -10.14
C THR A 84 -10.01 -8.78 -10.01
N ARG A 85 -10.41 -8.12 -11.10
CA ARG A 85 -10.74 -6.68 -11.06
C ARG A 85 -11.87 -6.40 -10.07
N GLU A 86 -12.84 -7.30 -9.99
CA GLU A 86 -13.95 -7.19 -9.05
C GLU A 86 -13.48 -7.29 -7.60
N ASP A 87 -12.56 -8.20 -7.29
CA ASP A 87 -11.99 -8.33 -5.95
C ASP A 87 -11.19 -7.10 -5.56
N PHE A 88 -10.42 -6.51 -6.49
CA PHE A 88 -9.77 -5.23 -6.26
C PHE A 88 -10.75 -4.10 -6.00
N LEU A 89 -11.91 -4.10 -6.69
CA LEU A 89 -12.96 -3.12 -6.43
C LEU A 89 -13.54 -3.30 -5.02
N ARG A 90 -13.85 -4.52 -4.61
CA ARG A 90 -14.36 -4.84 -3.27
C ARG A 90 -13.38 -4.43 -2.17
N LEU A 91 -12.09 -4.73 -2.35
CA LEU A 91 -11.04 -4.27 -1.45
C LEU A 91 -10.96 -2.75 -1.38
N ALA A 92 -11.04 -2.06 -2.51
CA ALA A 92 -10.99 -0.61 -2.56
C ALA A 92 -12.21 0.04 -1.88
N ILE A 93 -13.41 -0.54 -2.05
CA ILE A 93 -14.63 -0.13 -1.33
C ILE A 93 -14.41 -0.29 0.18
N GLN A 94 -13.89 -1.44 0.62
CA GLN A 94 -13.63 -1.70 2.04
C GLN A 94 -12.61 -0.70 2.61
N VAL A 95 -11.52 -0.42 1.88
CA VAL A 95 -10.52 0.58 2.28
C VAL A 95 -11.16 1.96 2.41
N SER A 96 -12.00 2.37 1.46
CA SER A 96 -12.72 3.66 1.50
C SER A 96 -13.66 3.75 2.71
N GLN A 97 -14.41 2.69 2.98
CA GLN A 97 -15.31 2.62 4.14
C GLN A 97 -14.53 2.67 5.47
N ASP A 98 -13.44 1.90 5.57
CA ASP A 98 -12.58 1.90 6.75
C ASP A 98 -11.97 3.28 6.98
N TRP A 99 -11.51 3.97 5.92
CA TRP A 99 -10.90 5.30 6.02
C TRP A 99 -11.87 6.35 6.57
N ASN A 100 -13.13 6.25 6.18
CA ASN A 100 -14.19 7.15 6.63
C ASN A 100 -14.85 6.72 7.95
N SER A 101 -14.41 5.60 8.53
CA SER A 101 -14.96 5.08 9.78
C SER A 101 -14.22 5.62 11.01
N LYS A 102 -14.90 5.57 12.18
CA LYS A 102 -14.29 5.83 13.49
C LYS A 102 -13.70 4.56 14.13
N SER A 103 -13.51 3.51 13.34
CA SER A 103 -12.92 2.25 13.80
C SER A 103 -11.43 2.40 14.13
N CYS A 104 -10.85 1.40 14.77
CA CYS A 104 -9.40 1.34 15.01
C CYS A 104 -8.62 1.43 13.68
N VAL A 105 -9.11 0.74 12.64
CA VAL A 105 -8.51 0.78 11.29
C VAL A 105 -8.64 2.18 10.69
N GLY A 106 -9.82 2.80 10.74
CA GLY A 106 -10.03 4.16 10.24
C GLY A 106 -9.15 5.19 10.93
N ASN A 107 -9.04 5.12 12.26
CA ASN A 107 -8.14 5.98 13.03
C ASN A 107 -6.67 5.79 12.62
N TYR A 108 -6.25 4.53 12.34
CA TYR A 108 -4.91 4.24 11.83
C TYR A 108 -4.70 4.82 10.43
N LEU A 109 -5.64 4.62 9.49
CA LEU A 109 -5.56 5.13 8.13
C LEU A 109 -5.46 6.67 8.11
N ASN A 110 -6.28 7.36 8.91
CA ASN A 110 -6.18 8.83 9.06
C ASN A 110 -4.84 9.25 9.67
N LYS A 111 -4.29 8.47 10.60
CA LYS A 111 -2.97 8.75 11.18
C LYS A 111 -1.85 8.63 10.16
N ILE A 112 -1.84 7.60 9.32
CA ILE A 112 -0.82 7.44 8.26
C ILE A 112 -0.94 8.52 7.20
N GLU A 113 -2.14 8.98 6.86
CA GLU A 113 -2.35 10.10 5.94
C GLU A 113 -1.65 11.39 6.43
N ASN A 114 -1.63 11.63 7.74
CA ASN A 114 -0.93 12.77 8.34
C ASN A 114 0.60 12.58 8.44
N MET A 115 1.13 11.43 8.06
CA MET A 115 2.57 11.11 8.11
C MET A 115 3.21 10.99 6.73
N LYS A 116 2.58 11.59 5.72
CA LYS A 116 3.06 11.57 4.32
C LYS A 116 4.48 12.10 4.19
N ILE A 117 5.26 11.45 3.34
CA ILE A 117 6.62 11.82 2.98
C ILE A 117 6.65 12.16 1.49
N ASP A 118 7.19 13.32 1.15
CA ASP A 118 7.43 13.71 -0.24
C ASP A 118 8.43 12.75 -0.89
N THR A 119 7.98 12.08 -1.94
CA THR A 119 8.80 11.08 -2.64
C THR A 119 9.82 11.71 -3.57
N LYS A 120 9.69 13.00 -3.89
CA LYS A 120 10.41 13.68 -4.99
C LYS A 120 10.16 13.07 -6.37
N GLN A 121 9.18 12.18 -6.46
CA GLN A 121 8.80 11.47 -7.70
C GLN A 121 7.37 11.83 -8.06
N ASP A 122 7.10 12.11 -9.33
CA ASP A 122 5.76 12.30 -9.91
C ASP A 122 4.82 13.25 -9.14
N LYS A 123 5.38 14.19 -8.36
CA LYS A 123 4.59 15.08 -7.48
C LYS A 123 3.65 14.30 -6.57
N SER A 124 4.15 13.23 -5.98
CA SER A 124 3.40 12.37 -5.08
C SER A 124 4.05 12.31 -3.70
N ASP A 125 3.22 12.21 -2.67
CA ASP A 125 3.63 11.81 -1.33
C ASP A 125 3.38 10.32 -1.12
N TYR A 126 3.97 9.74 -0.09
CA TYR A 126 3.81 8.34 0.26
C TYR A 126 3.68 8.14 1.77
N SER A 127 2.76 7.27 2.19
CA SER A 127 2.66 6.80 3.57
C SER A 127 1.83 5.52 3.65
N GLY A 128 2.28 4.56 4.47
CA GLY A 128 1.52 3.35 4.78
C GLY A 128 1.13 2.51 3.55
N TYR A 129 2.00 2.46 2.54
CA TYR A 129 1.77 1.82 1.23
C TYR A 129 0.75 2.50 0.32
N PHE A 130 0.30 3.71 0.67
CA PHE A 130 -0.53 4.53 -0.21
C PHE A 130 0.28 5.68 -0.82
N TRP A 131 -0.05 5.99 -2.06
CA TRP A 131 0.42 7.16 -2.78
C TRP A 131 -0.63 8.25 -2.72
N TYR A 132 -0.19 9.50 -2.58
CA TYR A 132 -1.04 10.69 -2.48
C TYR A 132 -0.60 11.69 -3.55
N ASP A 133 -1.52 12.14 -4.40
CA ASP A 133 -1.21 13.13 -5.43
C ASP A 133 -1.16 14.52 -4.82
N GLN A 134 -0.01 15.20 -4.94
CA GLN A 134 0.19 16.56 -4.44
C GLN A 134 -0.59 17.60 -5.26
N LYS A 135 -0.97 17.30 -6.50
CA LYS A 135 -1.72 18.22 -7.36
C LYS A 135 -3.23 18.20 -7.07
N ASN A 136 -3.71 17.12 -6.53
CA ASN A 136 -5.12 16.96 -6.26
C ASN A 136 -5.50 17.60 -4.93
N LYS A 137 -6.47 18.52 -4.97
CA LYS A 137 -6.96 19.20 -3.76
C LYS A 137 -7.90 18.35 -2.93
N SER A 138 -8.51 17.31 -3.53
CA SER A 138 -9.38 16.38 -2.81
C SER A 138 -8.57 15.29 -2.11
N ARG A 139 -9.18 14.62 -1.14
CA ARG A 139 -8.55 13.50 -0.42
C ARG A 139 -8.52 12.26 -1.30
N HIS A 140 -7.45 12.12 -2.08
CA HIS A 140 -7.22 10.99 -2.97
C HIS A 140 -6.10 10.11 -2.45
N VAL A 141 -6.34 8.80 -2.46
CA VAL A 141 -5.33 7.79 -2.22
C VAL A 141 -5.23 6.82 -3.38
N GLN A 142 -4.04 6.30 -3.60
CA GLN A 142 -3.76 5.40 -4.71
C GLN A 142 -2.94 4.21 -4.23
N MET A 143 -3.25 3.05 -4.81
CA MET A 143 -2.37 1.88 -4.79
C MET A 143 -1.81 1.73 -6.19
N ARG A 144 -0.49 1.60 -6.32
CA ARG A 144 0.22 1.57 -7.61
C ARG A 144 0.97 0.27 -7.75
N GLY A 145 0.71 -0.46 -8.84
CA GLY A 145 1.41 -1.67 -9.22
C GLY A 145 2.31 -1.47 -10.43
N HIS A 146 3.24 -2.39 -10.62
CA HIS A 146 4.11 -2.43 -11.80
C HIS A 146 3.29 -2.63 -13.08
N GLY A 147 3.73 -2.07 -14.20
CA GLY A 147 3.03 -2.20 -15.49
C GLY A 147 1.79 -1.30 -15.63
N GLY A 148 1.63 -0.27 -14.79
CA GLY A 148 0.54 0.70 -14.91
C GLY A 148 -0.74 0.32 -14.15
N GLN A 149 -0.71 -0.72 -13.34
CA GLN A 149 -1.84 -1.08 -12.49
C GLN A 149 -2.10 0.01 -11.47
N ARG A 150 -3.38 0.40 -11.29
CA ARG A 150 -3.76 1.49 -10.38
C ARG A 150 -5.13 1.22 -9.77
N ILE A 151 -5.23 1.58 -8.51
CA ILE A 151 -6.51 1.77 -7.82
C ILE A 151 -6.48 3.21 -7.29
N HIS A 152 -7.45 4.02 -7.69
CA HIS A 152 -7.65 5.37 -7.21
C HIS A 152 -8.91 5.40 -6.36
N ILE A 153 -8.84 6.01 -5.20
CA ILE A 153 -9.96 6.19 -4.28
C ILE A 153 -10.05 7.67 -3.94
N ASP A 154 -11.14 8.30 -4.36
CA ASP A 154 -11.54 9.63 -3.87
C ASP A 154 -12.32 9.45 -2.57
N LEU A 155 -11.70 9.77 -1.46
CA LEU A 155 -12.29 9.56 -0.13
C LEU A 155 -13.41 10.56 0.19
N GLU A 156 -13.51 11.68 -0.53
CA GLU A 156 -14.56 12.68 -0.34
C GLU A 156 -15.80 12.35 -1.18
N LYS A 157 -15.59 11.98 -2.45
CA LYS A 157 -16.68 11.67 -3.36
C LYS A 157 -17.10 10.20 -3.31
N GLY A 158 -16.30 9.34 -2.71
CA GLY A 158 -16.52 7.90 -2.69
C GLY A 158 -16.36 7.23 -4.07
N SER A 159 -15.74 7.89 -5.05
CA SER A 159 -15.49 7.30 -6.36
C SER A 159 -14.23 6.47 -6.37
N ILE A 160 -14.28 5.34 -7.07
CA ILE A 160 -13.18 4.39 -7.19
C ILE A 160 -12.93 4.11 -8.67
N LEU A 161 -11.67 4.15 -9.06
CA LEU A 161 -11.25 3.86 -10.42
C LEU A 161 -10.12 2.81 -10.39
N ILE A 162 -10.28 1.76 -11.18
CA ILE A 162 -9.35 0.63 -11.23
C ILE A 162 -8.85 0.46 -12.66
N TYR A 163 -7.53 0.45 -12.80
CA TYR A 163 -6.85 0.10 -14.04
C TYR A 163 -6.09 -1.22 -13.86
N HIS A 164 -6.41 -2.20 -14.69
CA HIS A 164 -5.56 -3.36 -14.91
C HIS A 164 -4.81 -3.14 -16.22
N SER A 165 -3.52 -2.89 -16.11
CA SER A 165 -2.62 -2.77 -17.26
C SER A 165 -1.49 -3.78 -17.15
N ILE A 166 -1.04 -4.33 -18.28
CA ILE A 166 0.10 -5.24 -18.39
C ILE A 166 1.04 -4.70 -19.48
N THR A 167 1.30 -3.42 -19.50
CA THR A 167 2.17 -2.82 -20.49
C THR A 167 3.58 -2.75 -19.94
N ARG A 168 4.55 -3.38 -20.62
CA ARG A 168 5.97 -3.35 -20.22
C ARG A 168 6.56 -1.94 -20.32
N ASP A 169 6.11 -1.17 -21.31
CA ASP A 169 6.62 0.16 -21.66
C ASP A 169 5.65 1.28 -21.29
N TYR A 170 4.93 1.14 -20.18
CA TYR A 170 4.02 2.19 -19.78
C TYR A 170 4.78 3.42 -19.28
N ASP A 171 4.46 4.57 -19.87
CA ASP A 171 4.89 5.87 -19.34
C ASP A 171 3.86 6.34 -18.31
N ASN A 172 4.33 6.57 -17.07
CA ASN A 172 3.49 7.14 -16.01
C ASN A 172 2.81 8.45 -16.43
N LYS A 173 3.34 9.19 -17.41
CA LYS A 173 2.80 10.47 -17.84
C LYS A 173 1.52 10.36 -18.68
N SER A 174 1.36 9.28 -19.44
CA SER A 174 0.21 9.12 -20.33
C SER A 174 -1.10 8.81 -19.60
N ILE A 175 -1.04 8.25 -18.40
CA ILE A 175 -2.21 7.86 -17.60
C ILE A 175 -2.79 9.04 -16.81
N TRP A 176 -2.01 10.12 -16.64
CA TRP A 176 -2.41 11.29 -15.85
C TRP A 176 -3.20 12.36 -16.63
N ASN A 177 -3.39 12.15 -17.93
CA ASN A 177 -4.10 13.08 -18.81
C ASN A 177 -5.57 12.66 -19.08
N LEU A 178 -6.08 11.69 -18.33
CA LEU A 178 -7.49 11.31 -18.29
C LEU A 178 -8.15 11.92 -17.07
#